data_e406cd758c5a4ae97b5c5bf289ee0084
#
_entry.id   e406cd758c5a4ae97b5c5bf289ee0084
#
_cell.length_a   1.000
_cell.length_b   1.000
_cell.length_c   1.000
_cell.angle_alpha   90.00
_cell.angle_beta   90.00
_cell.angle_gamma   90.00
#
_symmetry.space_group_name_H-M   'P 1'
#
loop_
_entity.id
_entity.type
_entity.pdbx_description
1 polymer ?
#
loop_
_entity_poly.entity_id
_entity_poly.type
_entity_poly.pdbx_seq_one_letter_code
_entity_poly.pdbx_strand_id
1 'polypeptide(L)'
;MQFNDNQPIWLQIYDHACRAIVSGRWPERERIPSIRELAVTLQVNPNTVMRAYDKLGSDGLILIRRGMGFFVAEGSQLSLIHI
;
A
#
# COMPACT_ATOMS: atom_id res chain seq x y z
N MET A 1 4.67 -9.09 -9.86
CA MET A 1 5.72 -8.70 -8.89
C MET A 1 6.45 -9.93 -8.40
N GLN A 2 7.76 -9.88 -8.39
CA GLN A 2 8.56 -10.98 -7.86
C GLN A 2 9.08 -10.62 -6.48
N PHE A 3 8.92 -11.57 -5.56
CA PHE A 3 9.41 -11.40 -4.19
C PHE A 3 10.77 -12.06 -4.05
N ASN A 4 11.64 -11.45 -3.24
CA ASN A 4 12.93 -12.04 -2.91
C ASN A 4 12.90 -12.59 -1.47
N ASP A 5 13.94 -13.32 -1.09
CA ASP A 5 14.00 -13.97 0.21
C ASP A 5 14.69 -13.12 1.28
N ASN A 6 15.14 -11.91 0.94
CA ASN A 6 15.93 -11.06 1.84
C ASN A 6 15.09 -10.29 2.84
N GLN A 7 13.80 -10.13 2.56
CA GLN A 7 12.90 -9.36 3.40
C GLN A 7 11.56 -10.07 3.52
N PRO A 8 10.83 -9.83 4.62
CA PRO A 8 9.44 -10.32 4.72
C PRO A 8 8.61 -9.83 3.54
N ILE A 9 7.70 -10.67 3.09
CA ILE A 9 6.86 -10.33 1.93
C ILE A 9 6.02 -9.09 2.20
N TRP A 10 5.47 -8.94 3.42
CA TRP A 10 4.66 -7.77 3.73
C TRP A 10 5.45 -6.46 3.58
N LEU A 11 6.74 -6.47 3.89
CA LEU A 11 7.59 -5.29 3.75
C LEU A 11 7.83 -4.97 2.28
N GLN A 12 7.97 -5.98 1.44
CA GLN A 12 8.11 -5.78 0.00
C GLN A 12 6.83 -5.21 -0.60
N ILE A 13 5.67 -5.64 -0.10
CA ILE A 13 4.38 -5.07 -0.51
C ILE A 13 4.29 -3.61 -0.06
N TYR A 14 4.72 -3.31 1.16
CA TYR A 14 4.78 -1.94 1.66
C TYR A 14 5.63 -1.06 0.75
N ASP A 15 6.83 -1.52 0.39
CA ASP A 15 7.71 -0.78 -0.51
C ASP A 15 7.07 -0.58 -1.89
N HIS A 16 6.41 -1.61 -2.40
CA HIS A 16 5.70 -1.54 -3.68
C HIS A 16 4.63 -0.44 -3.63
N ALA A 17 3.86 -0.38 -2.56
CA ALA A 17 2.83 0.63 -2.38
C ALA A 17 3.44 2.03 -2.29
N CYS A 18 4.52 2.19 -1.55
CA CYS A 18 5.20 3.48 -1.44
C CYS A 18 5.68 3.96 -2.80
N ARG A 19 6.23 3.08 -3.61
CA ARG A 19 6.67 3.41 -4.97
C ARG A 19 5.50 3.79 -5.86
N ALA A 20 4.37 3.11 -5.71
CA ALA A 20 3.16 3.42 -6.46
C ALA A 20 2.66 4.83 -6.12
N ILE A 21 2.71 5.19 -4.84
CA ILE A 21 2.31 6.53 -4.38
C ILE A 21 3.27 7.61 -4.92
N VAL A 22 4.56 7.39 -4.77
CA VAL A 22 5.57 8.37 -5.21
C VAL A 22 5.52 8.57 -6.72
N SER A 23 5.33 7.50 -7.48
CA SER A 23 5.31 7.59 -8.95
C SER A 23 4.00 8.13 -9.51
N GLY A 24 2.98 8.28 -8.67
CA GLY A 24 1.66 8.74 -9.12
C GLY A 24 0.78 7.63 -9.68
N ARG A 25 1.23 6.37 -9.66
CA ARG A 25 0.36 5.25 -10.05
C ARG A 25 -0.82 5.10 -9.09
N TRP A 26 -0.59 5.43 -7.81
CA TRP A 26 -1.64 5.54 -6.80
C TRP A 26 -1.76 7.01 -6.42
N PRO A 27 -2.58 7.80 -7.15
CA PRO A 27 -2.69 9.23 -6.89
C PRO A 27 -3.33 9.53 -5.53
N GLU A 28 -2.98 10.68 -4.98
CA GLU A 28 -3.58 11.14 -3.73
C GLU A 28 -5.09 11.21 -3.83
N ARG A 29 -5.76 10.84 -2.74
CA ARG A 29 -7.23 10.83 -2.61
C ARG A 29 -7.91 9.78 -3.46
N GLU A 30 -7.17 9.04 -4.29
CA GLU A 30 -7.75 8.00 -5.12
C GLU A 30 -7.84 6.68 -4.39
N ARG A 31 -8.82 5.89 -4.75
CA ARG A 31 -9.01 4.57 -4.20
C ARG A 31 -7.91 3.63 -4.69
N ILE A 32 -7.37 2.84 -3.76
CA ILE A 32 -6.38 1.82 -4.08
C ILE A 32 -7.02 0.44 -4.01
N PRO A 33 -6.36 -0.61 -4.53
CA PRO A 33 -6.93 -1.96 -4.45
C PRO A 33 -7.25 -2.35 -3.01
N SER A 34 -8.32 -3.10 -2.84
CA SER A 34 -8.64 -3.68 -1.55
C SER A 34 -7.58 -4.72 -1.18
N ILE A 35 -7.57 -5.12 0.09
CA ILE A 35 -6.66 -6.17 0.56
C ILE A 35 -6.83 -7.43 -0.29
N ARG A 36 -8.08 -7.85 -0.54
CA ARG A 36 -8.35 -9.05 -1.33
C ARG A 36 -7.92 -8.90 -2.78
N GLU A 37 -8.23 -7.75 -3.38
CA GLU A 37 -7.84 -7.49 -4.76
C GLU A 37 -6.33 -7.55 -4.93
N LEU A 38 -5.59 -6.90 -4.04
CA LEU A 38 -4.14 -6.90 -4.14
C LEU A 38 -3.56 -8.27 -3.85
N ALA A 39 -4.12 -9.01 -2.89
CA ALA A 39 -3.69 -10.37 -2.58
C ALA A 39 -3.82 -11.28 -3.79
N VAL A 40 -4.94 -11.18 -4.52
CA VAL A 40 -5.15 -11.96 -5.74
C VAL A 40 -4.13 -11.55 -6.81
N THR A 41 -3.96 -10.26 -7.02
CA THR A 41 -3.04 -9.72 -8.03
C THR A 41 -1.60 -10.17 -7.78
N LEU A 42 -1.16 -10.14 -6.52
CA LEU A 42 0.20 -10.50 -6.14
C LEU A 42 0.37 -11.97 -5.81
N GLN A 43 -0.73 -12.72 -5.75
CA GLN A 43 -0.74 -14.15 -5.40
C GLN A 43 -0.13 -14.40 -4.03
N VAL A 44 -0.59 -13.65 -3.04
CA VAL A 44 -0.14 -13.78 -1.66
C VAL A 44 -1.33 -13.94 -0.73
N ASN A 45 -1.05 -14.32 0.52
CA ASN A 45 -2.07 -14.42 1.54
C ASN A 45 -2.63 -13.02 1.86
N PRO A 46 -3.96 -12.86 1.96
CA PRO A 46 -4.55 -11.57 2.33
C PRO A 46 -4.02 -10.99 3.65
N ASN A 47 -3.69 -11.83 4.62
CA ASN A 47 -3.12 -11.37 5.88
C ASN A 47 -1.78 -10.67 5.68
N THR A 48 -1.01 -11.09 4.69
CA THR A 48 0.26 -10.45 4.34
C THR A 48 0.03 -9.04 3.80
N VAL A 49 -0.97 -8.89 2.93
CA VAL A 49 -1.36 -7.57 2.40
C VAL A 49 -1.89 -6.70 3.54
N MET A 50 -2.72 -7.26 4.40
CA MET A 50 -3.28 -6.53 5.54
C MET A 50 -2.18 -5.94 6.41
N ARG A 51 -1.13 -6.71 6.67
CA ARG A 51 0.00 -6.23 7.46
C ARG A 51 0.69 -5.04 6.80
N ALA A 52 0.86 -5.09 5.48
CA ALA A 52 1.45 -3.97 4.74
C ALA A 52 0.53 -2.74 4.81
N TYR A 53 -0.77 -2.93 4.65
CA TYR A 53 -1.74 -1.84 4.70
C TYR A 53 -1.82 -1.24 6.11
N ASP A 54 -1.72 -2.06 7.16
CA ASP A 54 -1.67 -1.56 8.53
C ASP A 54 -0.47 -0.63 8.73
N LYS A 55 0.69 -1.01 8.20
CA LYS A 55 1.88 -0.18 8.28
C LYS A 55 1.72 1.12 7.51
N LEU A 56 1.16 1.05 6.29
CA LEU A 56 0.88 2.24 5.49
C LEU A 56 -0.07 3.20 6.23
N GLY A 57 -1.12 2.66 6.82
CA GLY A 57 -2.07 3.46 7.59
C GLY A 57 -1.44 4.07 8.83
N SER A 58 -0.61 3.30 9.54
CA SER A 58 0.12 3.77 10.71
C SER A 58 1.08 4.92 10.36
N ASP A 59 1.67 4.87 9.16
CA ASP A 59 2.57 5.92 8.69
C ASP A 59 1.84 7.10 8.06
N GLY A 60 0.50 7.05 8.02
CA GLY A 60 -0.30 8.15 7.48
C GLY A 60 -0.33 8.23 5.96
N LEU A 61 0.05 7.16 5.27
CA LEU A 61 0.15 7.17 3.81
C LEU A 61 -1.17 6.78 3.14
N ILE A 62 -1.98 5.97 3.81
CA ILE A 62 -3.31 5.61 3.32
C ILE A 62 -4.31 5.76 4.45
N LEU A 63 -5.59 5.82 4.08
CA LEU A 63 -6.67 5.85 5.04
C LEU A 63 -7.79 4.92 4.60
N ILE A 64 -8.58 4.47 5.56
CA ILE A 64 -9.73 3.62 5.29
C ILE A 64 -11.00 4.47 5.42
N ARG A 65 -11.91 4.33 4.44
CA ARG A 65 -13.24 4.93 4.53
C ARG A 65 -14.25 3.79 4.60
N ARG A 66 -14.99 3.77 5.67
CA ARG A 66 -15.96 2.69 5.93
C ARG A 66 -16.92 2.55 4.77
N GLY A 67 -17.05 1.33 4.26
CA GLY A 67 -17.95 1.02 3.14
C GLY A 67 -17.43 1.46 1.79
N MET A 68 -16.30 2.18 1.73
CA MET A 68 -15.77 2.70 0.48
C MET A 68 -14.41 2.13 0.10
N GLY A 69 -13.64 1.68 1.08
CA GLY A 69 -12.33 1.07 0.83
C GLY A 69 -11.14 1.89 1.32
N PHE A 70 -9.99 1.61 0.74
CA PHE A 70 -8.74 2.29 1.09
C PHE A 70 -8.40 3.36 0.07
N PHE A 71 -7.86 4.46 0.55
CA PHE A 71 -7.53 5.63 -0.27
C PHE A 71 -6.13 6.13 0.09
N VAL A 72 -5.44 6.72 -0.89
CA VAL A 72 -4.17 7.38 -0.64
C VAL A 72 -4.44 8.68 0.14
N ALA A 73 -3.73 8.87 1.25
CA ALA A 73 -3.88 10.06 2.06
C ALA A 73 -3.31 11.28 1.35
N GLU A 74 -3.96 12.43 1.54
CA GLU A 74 -3.47 13.68 1.00
C GLU A 74 -2.10 14.01 1.60
N GLY A 75 -1.15 14.44 0.76
CA GLY A 75 0.19 14.78 1.19
C GLY A 75 1.14 13.59 1.30
N SER A 76 0.66 12.35 1.08
CA SER A 76 1.48 11.16 1.24
C SER A 76 2.64 11.11 0.25
N GLN A 77 2.43 11.54 -0.99
CA GLN A 77 3.48 11.58 -2.00
C GLN A 77 4.63 12.48 -1.55
N LEU A 78 4.31 13.64 -1.05
CA LEU A 78 5.29 14.60 -0.58
C LEU A 78 6.04 14.07 0.66
N SER A 79 5.33 13.43 1.58
CA SER A 79 5.93 12.81 2.76
C SER A 79 6.98 11.77 2.37
N LEU A 80 6.69 10.95 1.37
CA LEU A 80 7.62 9.92 0.91
C LEU A 80 8.84 10.51 0.19
N ILE A 81 8.65 11.60 -0.53
CA ILE A 81 9.75 12.27 -1.25
C ILE A 81 10.73 12.89 -0.27
N HIS A 82 10.26 13.35 0.88
CA HIS A 82 11.10 14.03 1.88
C HIS A 82 11.78 13.09 2.86
N ILE A 83 11.61 11.79 2.71
CA ILE A 83 12.37 10.81 3.46
C ILE A 83 13.74 10.58 2.79
#